data_78a95cb7841d633dc46a86c999d99c3c
#
_entry.id   78a95cb7841d633dc46a86c999d99c3c
#
_cell.length_a   1.000
_cell.length_b   1.000
_cell.length_c   1.000
_cell.angle_alpha   90.00
_cell.angle_beta   90.00
_cell.angle_gamma   90.00
#
_symmetry.space_group_name_H-M   'P 1'
#
loop_
_entity.id
_entity.type
_entity.pdbx_description
1 polymer ?
#
loop_
_entity_poly.entity_id
_entity_poly.type
_entity_poly.pdbx_seq_one_letter_code
_entity_poly.pdbx_strand_id
1 'polypeptide(L)'
;MTRLIRRARWVALSMLLAATCAPATAQELYAMVGGQYTPSLKETTSSYSFEYAHNLSDYFYASFTWLNEGHVTDHHRDGYSPQIWLRWPSSSRRFLLSAGIGPYRYYDTTYGNKTGSVTDAHGWGVLYSAAAQWYFRAPWVLQLRYNYAQTRASIKTDTLLIGVGYQFEGSTAAGPVPPSHYDLSTPRWEVTAMAGKSVQNNFQSPQGTAWGAELRWRLTPYVDAIGTYLDEGDTHVVKRKGLAGQLGLVREFLGHHADVGIAGGFYLARDQDYQVPSNTVVGVATNTQVLGLLTMTMTWRVTRMFHLRAYWYRTLTTNGRDTDVLLAGLGLSF
;
A
#
# COMPACT_ATOMS: atom_id res chain seq x y z
N MET A 1 -27.80 -9.00 4.77
CA MET A 1 -26.62 -8.64 3.94
C MET A 1 -26.63 -7.18 3.44
N THR A 2 -27.73 -6.63 2.97
CA THR A 2 -27.83 -5.26 2.42
C THR A 2 -27.59 -4.10 3.41
N ARG A 3 -27.90 -4.24 4.70
CA ARG A 3 -27.72 -3.18 5.71
C ARG A 3 -26.27 -2.98 6.17
N LEU A 4 -25.45 -4.05 6.20
CA LEU A 4 -24.03 -3.98 6.55
C LEU A 4 -23.21 -3.31 5.44
N ILE A 5 -23.50 -3.62 4.18
CA ILE A 5 -22.84 -3.01 3.01
C ILE A 5 -23.13 -1.51 2.92
N ARG A 6 -24.37 -1.10 3.26
CA ARG A 6 -24.73 0.31 3.32
C ARG A 6 -23.98 1.07 4.43
N ARG A 7 -23.82 0.48 5.62
CA ARG A 7 -23.07 1.11 6.72
C ARG A 7 -21.57 1.21 6.41
N ALA A 8 -20.96 0.18 5.81
CA ALA A 8 -19.56 0.22 5.39
C ALA A 8 -19.30 1.31 4.32
N ARG A 9 -20.24 1.55 3.40
CA ARG A 9 -20.14 2.62 2.41
C ARG A 9 -20.18 4.03 3.04
N TRP A 10 -21.01 4.24 4.05
CA TRP A 10 -21.09 5.55 4.73
C TRP A 10 -19.86 5.81 5.61
N VAL A 11 -19.30 4.79 6.26
CA VAL A 11 -18.05 4.91 7.04
C VAL A 11 -16.87 5.18 6.11
N ALA A 12 -16.75 4.49 4.98
CA ALA A 12 -15.71 4.76 3.99
C ALA A 12 -15.85 6.18 3.38
N LEU A 13 -17.07 6.63 3.09
CA LEU A 13 -17.32 7.97 2.55
C LEU A 13 -17.05 9.07 3.58
N SER A 14 -17.38 8.84 4.87
CA SER A 14 -17.09 9.81 5.94
C SER A 14 -15.61 9.88 6.29
N MET A 15 -14.87 8.77 6.23
CA MET A 15 -13.40 8.78 6.35
C MET A 15 -12.73 9.50 5.17
N LEU A 16 -13.26 9.35 3.96
CA LEU A 16 -12.76 10.04 2.76
C LEU A 16 -13.05 11.55 2.84
N LEU A 17 -14.24 11.96 3.29
CA LEU A 17 -14.59 13.37 3.50
C LEU A 17 -13.78 14.02 4.63
N ALA A 18 -13.48 13.30 5.70
CA ALA A 18 -12.63 13.78 6.78
C ALA A 18 -11.18 14.01 6.32
N ALA A 19 -10.67 13.17 5.40
CA ALA A 19 -9.33 13.33 4.81
C ALA A 19 -9.22 14.57 3.89
N THR A 20 -10.34 15.04 3.31
CA THR A 20 -10.33 16.21 2.41
C THR A 20 -10.36 17.55 3.15
N CYS A 21 -10.71 17.56 4.43
CA CYS A 21 -10.80 18.77 5.26
C CYS A 21 -9.59 19.02 6.16
N ALA A 22 -8.60 18.12 6.19
CA ALA A 22 -7.41 18.32 7.00
C ALA A 22 -6.51 19.39 6.36
N PRO A 23 -6.05 20.39 7.14
CA PRO A 23 -5.02 21.32 6.64
C PRO A 23 -3.77 20.53 6.23
N ALA A 24 -3.02 21.05 5.27
CA ALA A 24 -1.76 20.47 4.83
C ALA A 24 -0.80 20.35 6.01
N THR A 25 -0.58 19.12 6.45
CA THR A 25 0.21 18.83 7.65
C THR A 25 1.48 18.10 7.25
N ALA A 26 2.53 18.28 8.02
CA ALA A 26 3.82 17.65 7.81
C ALA A 26 3.71 16.14 7.68
N GLN A 27 4.26 15.62 6.61
CA GLN A 27 4.11 14.23 6.19
C GLN A 27 5.48 13.59 6.03
N GLU A 28 5.55 12.31 6.36
CA GLU A 28 6.77 11.53 6.30
C GLU A 28 6.49 10.20 5.60
N LEU A 29 7.43 9.75 4.78
CA LEU A 29 7.40 8.44 4.15
C LEU A 29 8.58 7.63 4.65
N TYR A 30 8.35 6.38 5.05
CA TYR A 30 9.36 5.45 5.52
C TYR A 30 9.42 4.21 4.65
N ALA A 31 10.64 3.75 4.36
CA ALA A 31 10.93 2.41 3.83
C ALA A 31 11.78 1.68 4.86
N MET A 32 11.34 0.49 5.26
CA MET A 32 11.94 -0.27 6.36
C MET A 32 12.15 -1.72 5.95
N VAL A 33 13.24 -2.32 6.43
CA VAL A 33 13.57 -3.74 6.24
C VAL A 33 14.02 -4.35 7.56
N GLY A 34 13.87 -5.65 7.72
CA GLY A 34 14.32 -6.34 8.92
C GLY A 34 13.89 -7.79 8.97
N GLY A 35 13.61 -8.27 10.16
CA GLY A 35 13.23 -9.65 10.42
C GLY A 35 11.87 -9.76 11.07
N GLN A 36 11.22 -10.87 10.80
CA GLN A 36 10.02 -11.35 11.47
C GLN A 36 10.33 -12.62 12.24
N TYR A 37 9.68 -12.79 13.36
CA TYR A 37 9.65 -14.01 14.16
C TYR A 37 8.20 -14.48 14.35
N THR A 38 7.96 -15.78 14.16
CA THR A 38 6.68 -16.43 14.39
C THR A 38 6.77 -17.38 15.59
N PRO A 39 6.25 -16.99 16.77
CA PRO A 39 6.40 -17.79 17.99
C PRO A 39 5.81 -19.19 17.92
N SER A 40 4.68 -19.37 17.22
CA SER A 40 4.00 -20.67 17.08
C SER A 40 4.80 -21.69 16.28
N LEU A 41 5.57 -21.23 15.30
CA LEU A 41 6.40 -22.07 14.42
C LEU A 41 7.86 -22.07 14.86
N LYS A 42 8.28 -21.11 15.70
CA LYS A 42 9.69 -20.84 16.08
C LYS A 42 10.58 -20.56 14.89
N GLU A 43 10.03 -19.88 13.88
CA GLU A 43 10.70 -19.55 12.63
C GLU A 43 10.94 -18.05 12.50
N THR A 44 11.99 -17.71 11.76
CA THR A 44 12.34 -16.34 11.38
C THR A 44 12.43 -16.20 9.88
N THR A 45 12.02 -15.03 9.38
CA THR A 45 12.14 -14.68 7.96
C THR A 45 12.45 -13.20 7.80
N SER A 46 12.78 -12.76 6.57
CA SER A 46 12.91 -11.34 6.25
C SER A 46 11.54 -10.68 6.17
N SER A 47 11.47 -9.42 6.56
CA SER A 47 10.27 -8.60 6.50
C SER A 47 10.62 -7.20 6.02
N TYR A 48 9.68 -6.52 5.37
CA TYR A 48 9.84 -5.12 4.96
C TYR A 48 8.50 -4.39 5.03
N SER A 49 8.57 -3.06 5.14
CA SER A 49 7.36 -2.25 5.18
C SER A 49 7.56 -0.87 4.56
N PHE A 50 6.44 -0.31 4.11
CA PHE A 50 6.32 1.09 3.75
C PHE A 50 5.30 1.74 4.68
N GLU A 51 5.64 2.92 5.19
CA GLU A 51 4.75 3.70 6.04
C GLU A 51 4.66 5.13 5.53
N TYR A 52 3.44 5.61 5.42
CA TYR A 52 3.13 7.02 5.26
C TYR A 52 2.59 7.55 6.59
N ALA A 53 3.24 8.57 7.13
CA ALA A 53 2.87 9.19 8.39
C ALA A 53 2.42 10.63 8.19
N HIS A 54 1.41 11.03 8.95
CA HIS A 54 0.78 12.34 8.91
C HIS A 54 0.73 12.93 10.30
N ASN A 55 1.46 14.03 10.52
CA ASN A 55 1.56 14.66 11.83
C ASN A 55 0.27 15.41 12.16
N LEU A 56 -0.37 15.06 13.27
CA LEU A 56 -1.59 15.71 13.77
C LEU A 56 -1.24 16.79 14.82
N SER A 57 -0.18 16.55 15.58
CA SER A 57 0.37 17.46 16.58
C SER A 57 1.81 17.08 16.92
N ASP A 58 2.44 17.77 17.85
CA ASP A 58 3.75 17.40 18.37
C ASP A 58 3.76 16.02 19.05
N TYR A 59 2.61 15.59 19.60
CA TYR A 59 2.49 14.35 20.38
C TYR A 59 1.73 13.23 19.65
N PHE A 60 1.00 13.54 18.57
CA PHE A 60 0.17 12.58 17.87
C PHE A 60 0.43 12.61 16.38
N TYR A 61 0.43 11.44 15.77
CA TYR A 61 0.38 11.27 14.31
C TYR A 61 -0.46 10.06 13.92
N ALA A 62 -0.97 10.08 12.70
CA ALA A 62 -1.60 8.95 12.06
C ALA A 62 -0.65 8.36 11.03
N SER A 63 -0.72 7.06 10.79
CA SER A 63 0.01 6.43 9.70
C SER A 63 -0.84 5.41 8.95
N PHE A 64 -0.42 5.15 7.72
CA PHE A 64 -0.83 3.99 6.96
C PHE A 64 0.41 3.16 6.66
N THR A 65 0.43 1.94 7.15
CA THR A 65 1.54 1.00 7.01
C THR A 65 1.11 -0.15 6.13
N TRP A 66 1.90 -0.47 5.10
CA TRP A 66 1.88 -1.75 4.45
C TRP A 66 3.07 -2.57 4.97
N LEU A 67 2.81 -3.81 5.40
CA LEU A 67 3.77 -4.71 6.02
C LEU A 67 3.78 -6.03 5.26
N ASN A 68 4.93 -6.41 4.71
CA ASN A 68 5.19 -7.75 4.23
C ASN A 68 5.91 -8.53 5.32
N GLU A 69 5.31 -9.62 5.75
CA GLU A 69 5.81 -10.43 6.86
C GLU A 69 6.63 -11.64 6.37
N GLY A 70 6.94 -11.68 5.06
CA GLY A 70 7.79 -12.72 4.47
C GLY A 70 7.13 -14.09 4.41
N HIS A 71 7.98 -15.12 4.40
CA HIS A 71 7.57 -16.51 4.25
C HIS A 71 8.06 -17.32 5.46
N VAL A 72 7.15 -18.01 6.12
CA VAL A 72 7.43 -19.07 7.08
C VAL A 72 6.72 -20.34 6.63
N THR A 73 7.01 -21.48 7.25
CA THR A 73 6.40 -22.76 6.85
C THR A 73 4.88 -22.63 6.73
N ASP A 74 4.37 -23.00 5.56
CA ASP A 74 2.95 -22.99 5.18
C ASP A 74 2.26 -21.60 5.18
N HIS A 75 2.97 -20.48 5.38
CA HIS A 75 2.42 -19.13 5.41
C HIS A 75 3.23 -18.14 4.62
N HIS A 76 2.54 -17.35 3.79
CA HIS A 76 3.05 -16.11 3.21
C HIS A 76 2.05 -15.01 3.51
N ARG A 77 2.43 -14.07 4.37
CA ARG A 77 1.50 -13.05 4.84
C ARG A 77 2.01 -11.63 4.58
N ASP A 78 1.10 -10.82 4.11
CA ASP A 78 1.23 -9.38 4.06
C ASP A 78 -0.06 -8.69 4.56
N GLY A 79 -0.01 -7.39 4.73
CA GLY A 79 -1.20 -6.67 5.14
C GLY A 79 -0.97 -5.17 5.28
N TYR A 80 -2.03 -4.46 5.62
CA TYR A 80 -1.97 -3.03 5.87
C TYR A 80 -2.70 -2.64 7.16
N SER A 81 -2.23 -1.54 7.75
CA SER A 81 -2.77 -1.02 8.99
C SER A 81 -2.78 0.51 8.98
N PRO A 82 -3.94 1.15 9.02
CA PRO A 82 -4.03 2.51 9.52
C PRO A 82 -3.78 2.49 11.04
N GLN A 83 -2.91 3.37 11.53
CA GLN A 83 -2.56 3.43 12.95
C GLN A 83 -2.64 4.86 13.48
N ILE A 84 -2.95 4.97 14.77
CA ILE A 84 -2.77 6.19 15.56
C ILE A 84 -1.59 5.97 16.49
N TRP A 85 -0.76 7.01 16.62
CA TRP A 85 0.47 6.99 17.37
C TRP A 85 0.53 8.11 18.38
N LEU A 86 1.04 7.78 19.56
CA LEU A 86 1.50 8.71 20.56
C LEU A 86 3.04 8.77 20.49
N ARG A 87 3.61 9.97 20.56
CA ARG A 87 5.06 10.17 20.54
C ARG A 87 5.54 11.00 21.73
N TRP A 88 6.76 10.73 22.15
CA TRP A 88 7.47 11.42 23.21
C TRP A 88 8.78 11.98 22.66
N PRO A 89 8.82 13.29 22.33
CA PRO A 89 10.04 13.92 21.84
C PRO A 89 11.05 14.13 22.97
N SER A 90 12.33 13.96 22.66
CA SER A 90 13.42 14.43 23.53
C SER A 90 13.45 15.97 23.58
N SER A 91 14.16 16.55 24.55
CA SER A 91 14.32 18.01 24.64
C SER A 91 14.96 18.63 23.39
N SER A 92 15.83 17.91 22.70
CA SER A 92 16.41 18.36 21.42
C SER A 92 15.47 18.17 20.22
N ARG A 93 14.33 17.49 20.40
CA ARG A 93 13.41 17.06 19.33
C ARG A 93 14.04 16.16 18.24
N ARG A 94 15.31 15.79 18.38
CA ARG A 94 16.01 14.93 17.42
C ARG A 94 15.71 13.46 17.61
N PHE A 95 15.40 13.04 18.84
CA PHE A 95 15.05 11.66 19.18
C PHE A 95 13.61 11.62 19.68
N LEU A 96 12.84 10.70 19.11
CA LEU A 96 11.46 10.45 19.49
C LEU A 96 11.26 8.97 19.76
N LEU A 97 10.51 8.68 20.81
CA LEU A 97 9.91 7.38 21.03
C LEU A 97 8.43 7.46 20.67
N SER A 98 7.89 6.42 20.09
CA SER A 98 6.48 6.39 19.69
C SER A 98 5.87 5.03 19.96
N ALA A 99 4.58 5.02 20.31
CA ALA A 99 3.76 3.82 20.41
C ALA A 99 2.51 3.98 19.55
N GLY A 100 2.19 2.97 18.78
CA GLY A 100 1.08 2.99 17.82
C GLY A 100 0.20 1.76 17.91
N ILE A 101 -1.06 1.94 17.53
CA ILE A 101 -2.05 0.86 17.45
C ILE A 101 -2.99 1.12 16.27
N GLY A 102 -3.40 0.04 15.61
CA GLY A 102 -4.41 0.10 14.56
C GLY A 102 -4.98 -1.24 14.16
N PRO A 103 -6.12 -1.26 13.46
CA PRO A 103 -6.64 -2.47 12.85
C PRO A 103 -5.67 -2.96 11.78
N TYR A 104 -5.45 -4.26 11.72
CA TYR A 104 -4.58 -4.91 10.74
C TYR A 104 -5.40 -5.78 9.81
N ARG A 105 -5.48 -5.42 8.54
CA ARG A 105 -6.06 -6.25 7.50
C ARG A 105 -4.96 -7.07 6.87
N TYR A 106 -4.98 -8.37 7.09
CA TYR A 106 -3.97 -9.29 6.56
C TYR A 106 -4.51 -10.17 5.44
N TYR A 107 -3.59 -10.61 4.60
CA TYR A 107 -3.73 -11.57 3.51
C TYR A 107 -2.70 -12.66 3.76
N ASP A 108 -3.16 -13.87 4.06
CA ASP A 108 -2.33 -15.00 4.44
C ASP A 108 -2.55 -16.14 3.46
N THR A 109 -1.59 -16.35 2.59
CA THR A 109 -1.59 -17.50 1.68
C THR A 109 -1.02 -18.69 2.41
N THR A 110 -1.84 -19.73 2.63
CA THR A 110 -1.47 -20.94 3.34
C THR A 110 -1.43 -22.14 2.41
N TYR A 111 -0.48 -23.04 2.65
CA TYR A 111 -0.34 -24.29 1.93
C TYR A 111 -0.77 -25.49 2.80
N GLY A 112 -1.82 -26.17 2.39
CA GLY A 112 -2.33 -27.35 3.12
C GLY A 112 -1.51 -28.59 2.78
N ASN A 113 -0.64 -29.01 3.68
CA ASN A 113 0.28 -30.16 3.53
C ASN A 113 -0.40 -31.51 3.16
N LYS A 114 -1.71 -31.65 3.35
CA LYS A 114 -2.42 -32.92 3.09
C LYS A 114 -3.14 -32.97 1.74
N THR A 115 -3.39 -31.86 1.12
CA THR A 115 -4.19 -31.79 -0.11
C THR A 115 -3.52 -31.08 -1.27
N GLY A 116 -2.35 -30.45 -1.05
CA GLY A 116 -1.70 -29.58 -2.03
C GLY A 116 -2.53 -28.33 -2.39
N SER A 117 -3.59 -28.05 -1.61
CA SER A 117 -4.45 -26.90 -1.87
C SER A 117 -3.85 -25.62 -1.28
N VAL A 118 -3.80 -24.59 -2.09
CA VAL A 118 -3.47 -23.23 -1.65
C VAL A 118 -4.76 -22.55 -1.18
N THR A 119 -4.74 -21.95 0.00
CA THR A 119 -5.83 -21.16 0.54
C THR A 119 -5.33 -19.75 0.82
N ASP A 120 -6.04 -18.76 0.32
CA ASP A 120 -5.78 -17.36 0.61
C ASP A 120 -6.80 -16.86 1.63
N ALA A 121 -6.35 -16.66 2.87
CA ALA A 121 -7.18 -16.30 4.00
C ALA A 121 -7.05 -14.79 4.29
N HIS A 122 -8.14 -14.06 4.08
CA HIS A 122 -8.21 -12.65 4.42
C HIS A 122 -8.83 -12.45 5.79
N GLY A 123 -8.14 -11.78 6.68
CA GLY A 123 -8.63 -11.58 8.04
C GLY A 123 -8.33 -10.20 8.62
N TRP A 124 -8.82 -10.01 9.85
CA TRP A 124 -8.57 -8.83 10.64
C TRP A 124 -7.85 -9.17 11.94
N GLY A 125 -6.92 -8.32 12.31
CA GLY A 125 -6.21 -8.35 13.56
C GLY A 125 -5.98 -6.94 14.11
N VAL A 126 -5.06 -6.84 15.05
CA VAL A 126 -4.57 -5.58 15.60
C VAL A 126 -3.06 -5.55 15.45
N LEU A 127 -2.53 -4.44 14.95
CA LEU A 127 -1.10 -4.16 14.90
C LEU A 127 -0.74 -3.21 16.03
N TYR A 128 0.07 -3.68 16.96
CA TYR A 128 0.71 -2.89 18.01
C TYR A 128 2.12 -2.57 17.55
N SER A 129 2.54 -1.33 17.71
CA SER A 129 3.85 -0.90 17.24
C SER A 129 4.54 0.01 18.25
N ALA A 130 5.87 -0.09 18.31
CA ALA A 130 6.73 0.85 19.00
C ALA A 130 7.84 1.28 18.06
N ALA A 131 8.22 2.56 18.08
CA ALA A 131 9.26 3.07 17.22
C ALA A 131 10.19 4.04 17.97
N ALA A 132 11.48 4.01 17.59
CA ALA A 132 12.45 5.03 17.91
C ALA A 132 12.88 5.74 16.62
N GLN A 133 12.75 7.04 16.59
CA GLN A 133 13.03 7.87 15.42
C GLN A 133 14.17 8.84 15.74
N TRP A 134 15.12 8.96 14.80
CA TRP A 134 16.23 9.88 14.88
C TRP A 134 16.24 10.83 13.67
N TYR A 135 15.92 12.09 13.89
CA TYR A 135 15.97 13.19 12.94
C TYR A 135 17.40 13.72 12.84
N PHE A 136 18.27 13.01 12.14
CA PHE A 136 19.71 13.29 12.14
C PHE A 136 20.08 14.47 11.23
N ARG A 137 19.39 14.62 10.10
CA ARG A 137 19.59 15.71 9.13
C ARG A 137 18.35 15.89 8.29
N ALA A 138 17.64 17.02 8.44
CA ALA A 138 16.48 17.29 7.61
C ALA A 138 16.81 17.17 6.10
N PRO A 139 16.00 16.54 5.28
CA PRO A 139 14.67 15.96 5.60
C PRO A 139 14.71 14.48 6.06
N TRP A 140 15.87 13.93 6.40
CA TRP A 140 16.08 12.50 6.61
C TRP A 140 15.88 12.09 8.07
N VAL A 141 15.23 10.95 8.24
CA VAL A 141 14.93 10.33 9.54
C VAL A 141 15.37 8.87 9.50
N LEU A 142 16.02 8.39 10.55
CA LEU A 142 16.21 6.95 10.78
C LEU A 142 15.13 6.46 11.74
N GLN A 143 14.59 5.27 11.48
CA GLN A 143 13.58 4.65 12.33
C GLN A 143 13.97 3.21 12.64
N LEU A 144 13.91 2.84 13.93
CA LEU A 144 13.86 1.46 14.41
C LEU A 144 12.41 1.21 14.85
N ARG A 145 11.80 0.13 14.36
CA ARG A 145 10.39 -0.18 14.64
C ARG A 145 10.22 -1.63 15.01
N TYR A 146 9.48 -1.85 16.09
CA TYR A 146 8.95 -3.15 16.48
C TYR A 146 7.45 -3.18 16.22
N ASN A 147 6.93 -4.30 15.66
CA ASN A 147 5.50 -4.55 15.53
C ASN A 147 5.16 -5.91 16.11
N TYR A 148 3.97 -5.99 16.71
CA TYR A 148 3.32 -7.22 17.11
C TYR A 148 1.97 -7.31 16.40
N ALA A 149 1.84 -8.26 15.46
CA ALA A 149 0.58 -8.52 14.75
C ALA A 149 -0.24 -9.58 15.48
N GLN A 150 -1.28 -9.14 16.15
CA GLN A 150 -2.22 -10.02 16.85
C GLN A 150 -3.39 -10.35 15.93
N THR A 151 -3.45 -11.59 15.44
CA THR A 151 -4.51 -12.11 14.59
C THR A 151 -5.30 -13.18 15.31
N ARG A 152 -6.54 -13.46 14.87
CA ARG A 152 -7.40 -14.52 15.44
C ARG A 152 -7.36 -15.81 14.63
N ALA A 153 -7.30 -15.70 13.31
CA ALA A 153 -7.43 -16.82 12.36
C ALA A 153 -6.15 -17.05 11.53
N SER A 154 -5.02 -16.50 11.94
CA SER A 154 -3.71 -16.65 11.33
C SER A 154 -2.63 -16.63 12.41
N ILE A 155 -1.37 -16.83 12.02
CA ILE A 155 -0.21 -16.77 12.91
C ILE A 155 -0.05 -15.39 13.56
N LYS A 156 0.43 -15.35 14.80
CA LYS A 156 0.90 -14.13 15.47
C LYS A 156 2.37 -13.93 15.15
N THR A 157 2.79 -12.69 14.93
CA THR A 157 4.15 -12.38 14.50
C THR A 157 4.71 -11.18 15.22
N ASP A 158 6.01 -11.22 15.43
CA ASP A 158 6.83 -10.13 15.92
C ASP A 158 7.75 -9.68 14.79
N THR A 159 7.81 -8.38 14.46
CA THR A 159 8.76 -7.85 13.47
C THR A 159 9.63 -6.77 14.07
N LEU A 160 10.92 -6.80 13.74
CA LEU A 160 11.87 -5.74 14.06
C LEU A 160 12.45 -5.20 12.77
N LEU A 161 12.20 -3.92 12.50
CA LEU A 161 12.54 -3.26 11.25
C LEU A 161 13.40 -2.03 11.52
N ILE A 162 14.36 -1.78 10.63
CA ILE A 162 15.12 -0.54 10.56
C ILE A 162 14.90 0.10 9.20
N GLY A 163 14.81 1.42 9.12
CA GLY A 163 14.58 2.09 7.86
C GLY A 163 14.89 3.56 7.87
N VAL A 164 14.70 4.13 6.69
CA VAL A 164 14.90 5.56 6.41
C VAL A 164 13.56 6.19 6.11
N GLY A 165 13.33 7.36 6.70
CA GLY A 165 12.21 8.23 6.44
C GLY A 165 12.63 9.52 5.76
N TYR A 166 11.69 10.11 5.03
CA TYR A 166 11.81 11.40 4.38
C TYR A 166 10.65 12.30 4.78
N GLN A 167 10.96 13.50 5.29
CA GLN A 167 9.98 14.55 5.57
C GLN A 167 9.74 15.38 4.30
N PHE A 168 8.51 15.45 3.87
CA PHE A 168 8.16 16.17 2.62
C PHE A 168 8.26 17.69 2.76
N GLU A 169 7.94 18.22 3.93
CA GLU A 169 8.16 19.64 4.22
C GLU A 169 9.58 19.83 4.74
N GLY A 170 10.38 20.52 3.95
CA GLY A 170 11.71 20.93 4.38
C GLY A 170 11.63 21.83 5.61
N SER A 171 12.26 21.43 6.71
CA SER A 171 12.39 22.24 7.90
C SER A 171 13.85 22.36 8.29
N THR A 172 14.23 23.54 8.76
CA THR A 172 15.52 23.76 9.42
C THR A 172 15.46 23.37 10.91
N ALA A 173 14.25 23.18 11.45
CA ALA A 173 14.04 22.77 12.84
C ALA A 173 14.26 21.26 13.00
N ALA A 174 14.77 20.87 14.16
CA ALA A 174 14.89 19.46 14.50
C ALA A 174 13.51 18.85 14.84
N GLY A 175 13.31 17.59 14.47
CA GLY A 175 12.11 16.81 14.78
C GLY A 175 10.99 16.92 13.72
N PRO A 176 9.80 16.43 14.06
CA PRO A 176 8.67 16.47 13.17
C PRO A 176 8.27 17.89 12.81
N VAL A 177 8.02 18.13 11.55
CA VAL A 177 7.56 19.44 11.07
C VAL A 177 6.12 19.65 11.48
N PRO A 178 5.75 20.81 12.05
CA PRO A 178 4.35 21.14 12.33
C PRO A 178 3.55 21.31 11.04
N PRO A 179 2.22 21.19 11.11
CA PRO A 179 1.35 21.41 9.95
C PRO A 179 1.59 22.77 9.30
N SER A 180 1.82 22.77 7.98
CA SER A 180 1.98 24.00 7.20
C SER A 180 0.99 24.04 6.04
N HIS A 181 0.63 25.25 5.58
CA HIS A 181 -0.14 25.43 4.35
C HIS A 181 0.80 25.25 3.16
N TYR A 182 0.43 24.38 2.23
CA TYR A 182 1.20 24.09 1.03
C TYR A 182 0.45 24.61 -0.20
N ASP A 183 1.13 25.42 -1.03
CA ASP A 183 0.58 25.92 -2.28
C ASP A 183 1.00 25.01 -3.43
N LEU A 184 0.03 24.54 -4.23
CA LEU A 184 0.29 23.58 -5.31
C LEU A 184 0.10 24.21 -6.68
N SER A 185 1.15 24.17 -7.46
CA SER A 185 1.18 24.60 -8.87
C SER A 185 1.17 23.44 -9.87
N THR A 186 0.55 22.31 -9.53
CA THR A 186 0.57 21.11 -10.37
C THR A 186 -0.51 21.10 -11.45
N PRO A 187 -0.23 20.49 -12.61
CA PRO A 187 -1.21 20.26 -13.66
C PRO A 187 -2.44 19.51 -13.15
N ARG A 188 -3.62 19.86 -13.68
CA ARG A 188 -4.87 19.22 -13.24
C ARG A 188 -5.10 17.85 -13.87
N TRP A 189 -4.52 17.58 -15.03
CA TRP A 189 -4.72 16.35 -15.78
C TRP A 189 -3.39 15.70 -16.11
N GLU A 190 -3.35 14.39 -15.96
CA GLU A 190 -2.19 13.59 -16.34
C GLU A 190 -2.68 12.32 -17.06
N VAL A 191 -2.01 11.97 -18.16
CA VAL A 191 -2.23 10.74 -18.91
C VAL A 191 -0.93 9.96 -18.91
N THR A 192 -0.97 8.68 -18.55
CA THR A 192 0.22 7.82 -18.48
C THR A 192 -0.02 6.50 -19.19
N ALA A 193 0.87 6.10 -20.09
CA ALA A 193 0.97 4.74 -20.61
C ALA A 193 2.01 3.97 -19.80
N MET A 194 1.74 2.74 -19.44
CA MET A 194 2.56 1.96 -18.54
C MET A 194 2.66 0.48 -18.93
N ALA A 195 3.80 -0.13 -18.61
CA ALA A 195 4.05 -1.55 -18.86
C ALA A 195 4.96 -2.15 -17.79
N GLY A 196 4.91 -3.47 -17.61
CA GLY A 196 5.73 -4.19 -16.66
C GLY A 196 5.30 -5.63 -16.43
N LYS A 197 5.23 -6.06 -15.19
CA LYS A 197 4.95 -7.44 -14.80
C LYS A 197 3.81 -7.52 -13.79
N SER A 198 3.01 -8.57 -13.92
CA SER A 198 2.12 -9.05 -12.88
C SER A 198 2.68 -10.30 -12.24
N VAL A 199 2.46 -10.45 -10.95
CA VAL A 199 2.87 -11.62 -10.15
C VAL A 199 1.64 -12.06 -9.38
N GLN A 200 1.24 -13.30 -9.53
CA GLN A 200 0.18 -13.85 -8.71
C GLN A 200 0.71 -14.24 -7.34
N ASN A 201 -0.01 -13.83 -6.29
CA ASN A 201 0.35 -14.16 -4.92
C ASN A 201 -0.06 -15.60 -4.59
N ASN A 202 0.85 -16.49 -4.91
CA ASN A 202 0.83 -17.88 -4.47
C ASN A 202 2.28 -18.37 -4.32
N PHE A 203 2.48 -19.59 -3.82
CA PHE A 203 3.84 -20.12 -3.57
C PHE A 203 4.69 -20.26 -4.84
N GLN A 204 4.08 -20.42 -6.01
CA GLN A 204 4.78 -20.55 -7.29
C GLN A 204 5.07 -19.19 -7.93
N SER A 205 4.35 -18.15 -7.48
CA SER A 205 4.47 -16.76 -7.96
C SER A 205 4.52 -16.64 -9.49
N PRO A 206 3.57 -17.23 -10.23
CA PRO A 206 3.57 -17.17 -11.68
C PRO A 206 3.44 -15.73 -12.16
N GLN A 207 4.16 -15.40 -13.23
CA GLN A 207 4.27 -14.04 -13.73
C GLN A 207 3.63 -13.87 -15.09
N GLY A 208 3.04 -12.69 -15.30
CA GLY A 208 2.53 -12.23 -16.59
C GLY A 208 3.20 -10.93 -17.04
N THR A 209 3.03 -10.59 -18.32
CA THR A 209 3.37 -9.27 -18.83
C THR A 209 2.14 -8.38 -18.73
N ALA A 210 2.24 -7.29 -18.01
CA ALA A 210 1.15 -6.36 -17.77
C ALA A 210 1.39 -5.00 -18.45
N TRP A 211 0.30 -4.33 -18.81
CA TRP A 211 0.32 -2.98 -19.39
C TRP A 211 -0.97 -2.25 -19.07
N GLY A 212 -0.98 -0.94 -19.25
CA GLY A 212 -2.17 -0.14 -19.00
C GLY A 212 -2.04 1.30 -19.45
N ALA A 213 -3.14 2.02 -19.25
CA ALA A 213 -3.20 3.46 -19.44
C ALA A 213 -4.00 4.08 -18.28
N GLU A 214 -3.52 5.18 -17.74
CA GLU A 214 -4.12 5.90 -16.62
C GLU A 214 -4.46 7.33 -17.04
N LEU A 215 -5.65 7.78 -16.64
CA LEU A 215 -6.05 9.18 -16.64
C LEU A 215 -6.20 9.60 -15.17
N ARG A 216 -5.51 10.64 -14.78
CA ARG A 216 -5.56 11.20 -13.43
C ARG A 216 -6.04 12.63 -13.48
N TRP A 217 -6.96 12.97 -12.60
CA TRP A 217 -7.49 14.31 -12.41
C TRP A 217 -7.28 14.76 -10.97
N ARG A 218 -6.53 15.85 -10.79
CA ARG A 218 -6.29 16.48 -9.50
C ARG A 218 -7.55 17.22 -9.04
N LEU A 219 -8.26 16.66 -8.06
CA LEU A 219 -9.48 17.24 -7.47
C LEU A 219 -9.13 18.34 -6.47
N THR A 220 -8.16 18.04 -5.62
CA THR A 220 -7.62 18.96 -4.62
C THR A 220 -6.10 18.85 -4.62
N PRO A 221 -5.39 19.70 -3.90
CA PRO A 221 -3.92 19.58 -3.75
C PRO A 221 -3.42 18.19 -3.34
N TYR A 222 -4.25 17.38 -2.70
CA TYR A 222 -3.86 16.10 -2.10
C TYR A 222 -4.68 14.91 -2.59
N VAL A 223 -5.70 15.15 -3.41
CA VAL A 223 -6.65 14.11 -3.81
C VAL A 223 -6.76 14.07 -5.33
N ASP A 224 -6.53 12.89 -5.86
CA ASP A 224 -6.71 12.58 -7.28
C ASP A 224 -7.91 11.63 -7.49
N ALA A 225 -8.68 11.89 -8.54
CA ALA A 225 -9.54 10.90 -9.16
C ALA A 225 -8.77 10.20 -10.27
N ILE A 226 -8.82 8.87 -10.29
CA ILE A 226 -7.98 8.05 -11.16
C ILE A 226 -8.86 7.06 -11.91
N GLY A 227 -8.77 7.07 -13.24
CA GLY A 227 -9.33 6.08 -14.13
C GLY A 227 -8.23 5.29 -14.80
N THR A 228 -8.26 3.97 -14.73
CA THR A 228 -7.19 3.11 -15.26
C THR A 228 -7.79 2.00 -16.12
N TYR A 229 -7.29 1.81 -17.32
CA TYR A 229 -7.36 0.54 -18.02
C TYR A 229 -6.13 -0.28 -17.65
N LEU A 230 -6.32 -1.48 -17.13
CA LEU A 230 -5.26 -2.38 -16.71
C LEU A 230 -5.45 -3.75 -17.37
N ASP A 231 -4.43 -4.24 -18.06
CA ASP A 231 -4.29 -5.62 -18.52
C ASP A 231 -3.16 -6.26 -17.72
N GLU A 232 -3.51 -7.14 -16.78
CA GLU A 232 -2.54 -7.84 -15.92
C GLU A 232 -1.81 -8.97 -16.70
N GLY A 233 -2.21 -9.21 -17.95
CA GLY A 233 -1.65 -10.26 -18.78
C GLY A 233 -2.13 -11.65 -18.40
N ASP A 234 -1.32 -12.63 -18.75
CA ASP A 234 -1.58 -14.05 -18.55
C ASP A 234 -0.52 -14.64 -17.61
N THR A 235 -0.93 -15.08 -16.44
CA THR A 235 -0.07 -15.75 -15.45
C THR A 235 -0.15 -17.29 -15.57
N HIS A 236 -0.83 -17.83 -16.58
CA HIS A 236 -1.15 -19.26 -16.73
C HIS A 236 -2.10 -19.84 -15.66
N VAL A 237 -2.54 -19.01 -14.71
CA VAL A 237 -3.57 -19.34 -13.72
C VAL A 237 -4.79 -18.47 -13.93
N VAL A 238 -4.57 -17.18 -14.15
CA VAL A 238 -5.61 -16.22 -14.51
C VAL A 238 -5.07 -15.25 -15.56
N LYS A 239 -5.92 -14.91 -16.54
CA LYS A 239 -5.72 -13.78 -17.43
C LYS A 239 -6.76 -12.73 -17.10
N ARG A 240 -6.32 -11.55 -16.65
CA ARG A 240 -7.20 -10.50 -16.13
C ARG A 240 -6.98 -9.18 -16.85
N LYS A 241 -8.09 -8.50 -17.18
CA LYS A 241 -8.06 -7.13 -17.70
C LYS A 241 -9.36 -6.40 -17.42
N GLY A 242 -9.33 -5.08 -17.37
CA GLY A 242 -10.54 -4.30 -17.17
C GLY A 242 -10.31 -2.82 -16.91
N LEU A 243 -11.32 -2.17 -16.34
CA LEU A 243 -11.33 -0.76 -16.00
C LEU A 243 -11.40 -0.57 -14.50
N ALA A 244 -10.56 0.31 -13.97
CA ALA A 244 -10.57 0.67 -12.56
C ALA A 244 -10.93 2.14 -12.37
N GLY A 245 -11.61 2.43 -11.26
CA GLY A 245 -11.87 3.77 -10.77
C GLY A 245 -11.40 3.87 -9.32
N GLN A 246 -10.54 4.85 -9.00
CA GLN A 246 -9.94 4.99 -7.69
C GLN A 246 -9.94 6.45 -7.23
N LEU A 247 -9.88 6.63 -5.91
CA LEU A 247 -9.49 7.90 -5.30
C LEU A 247 -8.14 7.71 -4.63
N GLY A 248 -7.23 8.65 -4.87
CA GLY A 248 -5.87 8.62 -4.37
C GLY A 248 -5.54 9.84 -3.52
N LEU A 249 -4.71 9.60 -2.52
CA LEU A 249 -3.98 10.63 -1.81
C LEU A 249 -2.61 10.77 -2.44
N VAL A 250 -2.19 11.99 -2.72
CA VAL A 250 -0.90 12.27 -3.36
C VAL A 250 -0.14 13.33 -2.58
N ARG A 251 1.17 13.19 -2.54
CA ARG A 251 2.05 14.16 -1.93
C ARG A 251 3.24 14.46 -2.80
N GLU A 252 3.42 15.74 -3.11
CA GLU A 252 4.57 16.25 -3.85
C GLU A 252 5.72 16.61 -2.92
N PHE A 253 6.94 16.51 -3.44
CA PHE A 253 8.19 16.84 -2.75
C PHE A 253 9.28 17.22 -3.74
N LEU A 254 10.48 17.57 -3.26
CA LEU A 254 11.61 18.05 -4.08
C LEU A 254 11.24 19.22 -5.00
N GLY A 255 10.52 20.22 -4.47
CA GLY A 255 10.11 21.38 -5.25
C GLY A 255 9.20 21.05 -6.43
N HIS A 256 8.25 20.14 -6.22
CA HIS A 256 7.28 19.60 -7.19
C HIS A 256 7.86 18.67 -8.27
N HIS A 257 9.16 18.31 -8.18
CA HIS A 257 9.76 17.37 -9.13
C HIS A 257 9.38 15.93 -8.89
N ALA A 258 8.92 15.58 -7.69
CA ALA A 258 8.51 14.23 -7.37
C ALA A 258 7.20 14.22 -6.60
N ASP A 259 6.43 13.13 -6.73
CA ASP A 259 5.32 12.83 -5.85
C ASP A 259 5.26 11.34 -5.51
N VAL A 260 4.60 11.05 -4.40
CA VAL A 260 4.17 9.70 -4.03
C VAL A 260 2.67 9.71 -3.81
N GLY A 261 2.02 8.60 -4.11
CA GLY A 261 0.59 8.45 -3.96
C GLY A 261 0.18 7.08 -3.48
N ILE A 262 -0.94 7.04 -2.77
CA ILE A 262 -1.66 5.81 -2.46
C ILE A 262 -3.10 5.99 -2.91
N ALA A 263 -3.66 4.98 -3.58
CA ALA A 263 -5.03 5.02 -4.06
C ALA A 263 -5.77 3.73 -3.75
N GLY A 264 -7.07 3.84 -3.59
CA GLY A 264 -7.95 2.69 -3.43
C GLY A 264 -9.25 2.87 -4.20
N GLY A 265 -9.83 1.77 -4.66
CA GLY A 265 -11.07 1.80 -5.42
C GLY A 265 -11.53 0.45 -5.91
N PHE A 266 -12.26 0.46 -7.00
CA PHE A 266 -12.82 -0.72 -7.61
C PHE A 266 -12.18 -1.00 -8.99
N TYR A 267 -12.16 -2.27 -9.34
CA TYR A 267 -11.68 -2.78 -10.61
C TYR A 267 -12.73 -3.69 -11.22
N LEU A 268 -13.37 -3.24 -12.30
CA LEU A 268 -14.29 -4.04 -13.09
C LEU A 268 -13.44 -4.93 -14.03
N ALA A 269 -13.14 -6.12 -13.55
CA ALA A 269 -12.23 -7.05 -14.19
C ALA A 269 -12.97 -8.15 -14.94
N ARG A 270 -12.45 -8.50 -16.10
CA ARG A 270 -12.79 -9.72 -16.83
C ARG A 270 -11.67 -10.73 -16.64
N ASP A 271 -11.97 -11.80 -15.90
CA ASP A 271 -11.07 -12.90 -15.65
C ASP A 271 -11.32 -14.05 -16.60
N GLN A 272 -10.26 -14.65 -17.12
CA GLN A 272 -10.25 -15.94 -17.75
C GLN A 272 -9.47 -16.90 -16.86
N ASP A 273 -10.19 -17.79 -16.21
CA ASP A 273 -9.65 -18.75 -15.25
C ASP A 273 -9.28 -20.04 -15.96
N TYR A 274 -8.03 -20.44 -15.83
CA TYR A 274 -7.57 -21.75 -16.28
C TYR A 274 -7.83 -22.77 -15.18
N GLN A 275 -8.87 -23.62 -15.38
CA GLN A 275 -9.08 -24.76 -14.50
C GLN A 275 -8.08 -25.86 -14.92
N VAL A 276 -7.15 -26.17 -14.00
CA VAL A 276 -6.20 -27.28 -14.17
C VAL A 276 -6.67 -28.44 -13.26
N PRO A 277 -7.43 -29.39 -13.79
CA PRO A 277 -7.41 -30.72 -13.18
C PRO A 277 -6.09 -31.39 -13.56
N SER A 278 -5.50 -32.15 -12.65
CA SER A 278 -4.24 -32.85 -12.88
C SER A 278 -4.17 -33.45 -14.30
N ASN A 279 -3.30 -32.90 -15.14
CA ASN A 279 -2.89 -33.33 -16.47
C ASN A 279 -3.71 -32.97 -17.70
N THR A 280 -4.79 -32.20 -17.64
CA THR A 280 -5.45 -31.70 -18.85
C THR A 280 -6.10 -30.35 -18.61
N VAL A 281 -5.89 -29.36 -19.50
CA VAL A 281 -6.65 -28.11 -19.50
C VAL A 281 -8.08 -28.40 -19.88
N VAL A 282 -9.02 -28.39 -18.95
CA VAL A 282 -10.42 -28.83 -19.18
C VAL A 282 -11.39 -27.64 -19.35
N GLY A 283 -10.93 -26.43 -19.41
CA GLY A 283 -11.80 -25.31 -19.74
C GLY A 283 -11.28 -23.96 -19.31
N VAL A 284 -11.69 -22.93 -20.03
CA VAL A 284 -11.48 -21.53 -19.64
C VAL A 284 -12.83 -20.97 -19.20
N ALA A 285 -12.97 -20.74 -17.90
CA ALA A 285 -14.14 -20.03 -17.38
C ALA A 285 -13.90 -18.52 -17.49
N THR A 286 -14.79 -17.82 -18.21
CA THR A 286 -14.74 -16.35 -18.27
C THR A 286 -15.75 -15.77 -17.30
N ASN A 287 -15.29 -14.91 -16.40
CA ASN A 287 -16.12 -14.22 -15.43
C ASN A 287 -15.84 -12.71 -15.44
N THR A 288 -16.87 -11.91 -15.22
CA THR A 288 -16.73 -10.46 -14.99
C THR A 288 -17.11 -10.16 -13.55
N GLN A 289 -16.21 -9.53 -12.83
CA GLN A 289 -16.40 -9.26 -11.40
C GLN A 289 -15.87 -7.89 -11.00
N VAL A 290 -16.38 -7.37 -9.90
CA VAL A 290 -15.89 -6.14 -9.28
C VAL A 290 -14.94 -6.52 -8.15
N LEU A 291 -13.68 -6.16 -8.31
CA LEU A 291 -12.59 -6.42 -7.36
C LEU A 291 -12.20 -5.14 -6.64
N GLY A 292 -11.52 -5.28 -5.51
CA GLY A 292 -10.80 -4.18 -4.89
C GLY A 292 -9.46 -3.94 -5.59
N LEU A 293 -9.05 -2.68 -5.74
CA LEU A 293 -7.74 -2.30 -6.24
C LEU A 293 -7.09 -1.30 -5.30
N LEU A 294 -5.91 -1.65 -4.80
CA LEU A 294 -5.02 -0.78 -4.05
C LEU A 294 -3.84 -0.42 -4.94
N THR A 295 -3.41 0.84 -4.89
CA THR A 295 -2.30 1.34 -5.74
C THR A 295 -1.35 2.18 -4.91
N MET A 296 -0.05 2.00 -5.13
CA MET A 296 0.99 2.92 -4.71
C MET A 296 1.70 3.45 -5.94
N THR A 297 2.04 4.73 -5.94
CA THR A 297 2.73 5.38 -7.06
C THR A 297 3.89 6.22 -6.57
N MET A 298 4.91 6.32 -7.42
CA MET A 298 6.00 7.28 -7.29
C MET A 298 6.22 7.93 -8.64
N THR A 299 6.10 9.25 -8.69
CA THR A 299 6.24 10.03 -9.93
C THR A 299 7.49 10.89 -9.88
N TRP A 300 8.18 10.99 -11.01
CA TRP A 300 9.25 11.93 -11.24
C TRP A 300 8.90 12.82 -12.43
N ARG A 301 8.77 14.14 -12.23
CA ARG A 301 8.53 15.12 -13.29
C ARG A 301 9.84 15.54 -13.91
N VAL A 302 10.10 15.05 -15.12
CA VAL A 302 11.29 15.39 -15.91
C VAL A 302 11.19 16.83 -16.42
N THR A 303 9.99 17.21 -16.84
CA THR A 303 9.63 18.58 -17.24
C THR A 303 8.23 18.90 -16.69
N ARG A 304 7.72 20.11 -16.97
CA ARG A 304 6.33 20.46 -16.64
C ARG A 304 5.29 19.60 -17.38
N MET A 305 5.65 19.07 -18.57
CA MET A 305 4.75 18.27 -19.41
C MET A 305 5.00 16.78 -19.29
N PHE A 306 6.24 16.34 -19.03
CA PHE A 306 6.63 14.93 -19.06
C PHE A 306 6.95 14.42 -17.67
N HIS A 307 6.40 13.25 -17.34
CA HIS A 307 6.72 12.55 -16.11
C HIS A 307 6.96 11.04 -16.32
N LEU A 308 7.77 10.47 -15.47
CA LEU A 308 7.94 9.03 -15.28
C LEU A 308 7.18 8.63 -14.02
N ARG A 309 6.48 7.51 -14.04
CA ARG A 309 5.75 7.01 -12.87
C ARG A 309 5.96 5.53 -12.69
N ALA A 310 6.33 5.12 -11.48
CA ALA A 310 6.33 3.75 -11.04
C ALA A 310 5.02 3.45 -10.33
N TYR A 311 4.51 2.23 -10.53
CA TYR A 311 3.26 1.75 -9.96
C TYR A 311 3.46 0.40 -9.30
N TRP A 312 2.78 0.22 -8.19
CA TRP A 312 2.45 -1.07 -7.63
C TRP A 312 0.94 -1.13 -7.41
N TYR A 313 0.28 -2.04 -8.12
CA TYR A 313 -1.13 -2.35 -7.93
C TYR A 313 -1.26 -3.67 -7.17
N ARG A 314 -2.20 -3.72 -6.24
CA ARG A 314 -2.65 -4.94 -5.58
C ARG A 314 -4.10 -5.16 -5.92
N THR A 315 -4.39 -6.20 -6.69
CA THR A 315 -5.75 -6.65 -6.96
C THR A 315 -6.21 -7.59 -5.86
N LEU A 316 -7.32 -7.25 -5.22
CA LEU A 316 -7.88 -7.97 -4.09
C LEU A 316 -9.05 -8.82 -4.55
N THR A 317 -8.94 -10.13 -4.42
CA THR A 317 -9.95 -11.11 -4.84
C THR A 317 -10.55 -11.83 -3.63
N THR A 318 -11.65 -12.54 -3.83
CA THR A 318 -12.27 -13.40 -2.82
C THR A 318 -12.01 -14.88 -3.06
N ASN A 319 -11.30 -15.20 -4.15
CA ASN A 319 -11.07 -16.57 -4.63
C ASN A 319 -9.61 -17.01 -4.59
N GLY A 320 -8.75 -16.30 -3.83
CA GLY A 320 -7.34 -16.65 -3.68
C GLY A 320 -6.48 -16.38 -4.93
N ARG A 321 -6.85 -15.40 -5.73
CA ARG A 321 -6.16 -15.03 -6.97
C ARG A 321 -5.72 -13.57 -6.98
N ASP A 322 -5.27 -13.12 -5.83
CA ASP A 322 -4.68 -11.79 -5.67
C ASP A 322 -3.42 -11.66 -6.53
N THR A 323 -3.25 -10.50 -7.15
CA THR A 323 -2.10 -10.20 -8.00
C THR A 323 -1.44 -8.90 -7.58
N ASP A 324 -0.11 -8.90 -7.60
CA ASP A 324 0.70 -7.71 -7.55
C ASP A 324 1.15 -7.34 -8.96
N VAL A 325 0.95 -6.08 -9.36
CA VAL A 325 1.32 -5.60 -10.69
C VAL A 325 2.28 -4.44 -10.55
N LEU A 326 3.51 -4.64 -11.03
CA LEU A 326 4.59 -3.66 -11.00
C LEU A 326 4.78 -3.08 -12.39
N LEU A 327 4.51 -1.80 -12.57
CA LEU A 327 4.61 -1.12 -13.86
C LEU A 327 5.49 0.13 -13.76
N ALA A 328 6.10 0.45 -14.90
CA ALA A 328 6.70 1.76 -15.15
C ALA A 328 5.97 2.44 -16.30
N GLY A 329 5.73 3.74 -16.17
CA GLY A 329 4.98 4.51 -17.14
C GLY A 329 5.66 5.81 -17.52
N LEU A 330 5.36 6.25 -18.74
CA LEU A 330 5.69 7.58 -19.26
C LEU A 330 4.38 8.32 -19.52
N GLY A 331 4.30 9.57 -19.05
CA GLY A 331 3.08 10.33 -19.15
C GLY A 331 3.26 11.80 -19.47
N LEU A 332 2.12 12.39 -19.78
CA LEU A 332 1.96 13.82 -20.07
C LEU A 332 1.08 14.46 -19.00
N SER A 333 1.45 15.67 -18.61
CA SER A 333 0.74 16.53 -17.65
C SER A 333 0.29 17.82 -18.33
N PHE A 334 -0.96 18.28 -18.09
CA PHE A 334 -1.55 19.46 -18.72
C PHE A 334 -2.69 20.07 -17.89
#